data_5d5ea52bbb1cd28092793aeb3447be9d
#
_entry.id   5d5ea52bbb1cd28092793aeb3447be9d
#
_cell.length_a   1.000
_cell.length_b   1.000
_cell.length_c   1.000
_cell.angle_alpha   90.00
_cell.angle_beta   90.00
_cell.angle_gamma   90.00
#
_symmetry.space_group_name_H-M   'P 1'
#
loop_
_entity.id
_entity.type
_entity.pdbx_description
1 polymer ?
#
loop_
_entity_poly.entity_id
_entity_poly.type
_entity_poly.pdbx_seq_one_letter_code
_entity_poly.pdbx_strand_id
1 'polypeptide(L)'
;MSTPSADVSVRVAWADDAEAIAAVQARAWATSYAGLVPAAGELREADFAQLWRDALTRPADARHRALVALERNRIVGFAITTPATDPDCDPGTDGELMELTIEAEERGKGHGSRLVQAAVDTMVADRFTRAVTWLVADDDALRNFLTEGGWAPDGAHRTLDLDGSGTTQVKQVRLHTSLA
;
A
#
# COMPACT_ATOMS: atom_id res chain seq x y z
N MET A 1 -35.20 10.12 10.60
CA MET A 1 -34.54 8.84 10.19
C MET A 1 -33.15 9.19 9.76
N SER A 2 -32.15 8.89 10.59
CA SER A 2 -30.75 9.05 10.20
C SER A 2 -30.45 8.02 9.12
N THR A 3 -30.02 8.49 7.95
CA THR A 3 -29.42 7.63 6.91
C THR A 3 -28.27 6.88 7.54
N PRO A 4 -28.16 5.54 7.44
CA PRO A 4 -26.99 4.86 7.91
C PRO A 4 -25.79 5.36 7.11
N SER A 5 -24.98 6.22 7.74
CA SER A 5 -23.66 6.55 7.25
C SER A 5 -22.86 5.26 7.31
N ALA A 6 -22.32 4.81 6.18
CA ALA A 6 -21.41 3.71 6.18
C ALA A 6 -20.22 4.10 7.09
N ASP A 7 -20.09 3.45 8.25
CA ASP A 7 -19.02 3.73 9.20
C ASP A 7 -17.64 3.48 8.60
N VAL A 8 -17.57 2.76 7.45
CA VAL A 8 -16.35 2.36 6.76
C VAL A 8 -16.47 2.71 5.28
N SER A 9 -15.49 3.42 4.75
CA SER A 9 -15.42 3.80 3.33
C SER A 9 -13.98 3.86 2.82
N VAL A 10 -13.84 3.85 1.48
CA VAL A 10 -12.57 4.08 0.78
C VAL A 10 -12.78 5.17 -0.27
N ARG A 11 -11.84 6.07 -0.40
CA ARG A 11 -11.81 7.11 -1.43
C ARG A 11 -10.37 7.42 -1.86
N VAL A 12 -10.25 8.14 -2.96
CA VAL A 12 -8.97 8.74 -3.36
C VAL A 12 -8.50 9.73 -2.30
N ALA A 13 -7.22 9.72 -2.00
CA ALA A 13 -6.61 10.65 -1.06
C ALA A 13 -6.59 12.08 -1.63
N TRP A 14 -6.81 13.06 -0.77
CA TRP A 14 -6.65 14.47 -1.07
C TRP A 14 -5.34 15.01 -0.48
N ALA A 15 -4.87 16.14 -0.96
CA ALA A 15 -3.66 16.77 -0.43
C ALA A 15 -3.73 17.03 1.09
N ASP A 16 -4.91 17.36 1.60
CA ASP A 16 -5.15 17.61 3.03
C ASP A 16 -5.06 16.33 3.89
N ASP A 17 -5.09 15.16 3.28
CA ASP A 17 -4.93 13.88 3.99
C ASP A 17 -3.46 13.55 4.33
N ALA A 18 -2.52 14.29 3.80
CA ALA A 18 -1.09 13.99 3.89
C ALA A 18 -0.59 13.75 5.32
N GLU A 19 -1.03 14.56 6.27
CA GLU A 19 -0.64 14.42 7.68
C GLU A 19 -1.23 13.17 8.32
N ALA A 20 -2.50 12.89 8.04
CA ALA A 20 -3.17 11.70 8.57
C ALA A 20 -2.58 10.41 7.99
N ILE A 21 -2.27 10.38 6.69
CA ILE A 21 -1.59 9.24 6.04
C ILE A 21 -0.20 9.06 6.63
N ALA A 22 0.56 10.14 6.78
CA ALA A 22 1.90 10.11 7.38
C ALA A 22 1.90 9.53 8.79
N ALA A 23 0.90 9.88 9.60
CA ALA A 23 0.73 9.34 10.94
C ALA A 23 0.46 7.83 10.93
N VAL A 24 -0.40 7.34 10.03
CA VAL A 24 -0.65 5.90 9.84
C VAL A 24 0.63 5.18 9.40
N GLN A 25 1.35 5.74 8.43
CA GLN A 25 2.59 5.16 7.91
C GLN A 25 3.68 5.08 8.98
N ALA A 26 3.90 6.15 9.73
CA ALA A 26 4.91 6.19 10.79
C ALA A 26 4.65 5.13 11.87
N ARG A 27 3.39 4.97 12.30
CA ARG A 27 3.01 3.93 13.26
C ARG A 27 3.18 2.52 12.71
N ALA A 28 2.79 2.30 11.46
CA ALA A 28 2.94 1.00 10.81
C ALA A 28 4.42 0.62 10.65
N TRP A 29 5.26 1.55 10.24
CA TRP A 29 6.70 1.33 10.09
C TRP A 29 7.37 1.06 11.42
N ALA A 30 7.04 1.80 12.47
CA ALA A 30 7.56 1.57 13.81
C ALA A 30 7.22 0.15 14.33
N THR A 31 6.09 -0.40 13.92
CA THR A 31 5.68 -1.77 14.29
C THR A 31 6.32 -2.83 13.40
N SER A 32 6.30 -2.63 12.09
CA SER A 32 6.73 -3.65 11.11
C SER A 32 8.24 -3.78 11.01
N TYR A 33 8.97 -2.69 11.22
CA TYR A 33 10.43 -2.65 11.11
C TYR A 33 11.13 -2.45 12.46
N ALA A 34 10.40 -2.57 13.57
CA ALA A 34 10.98 -2.53 14.92
C ALA A 34 12.09 -3.58 15.06
N GLY A 35 13.32 -3.15 15.33
CA GLY A 35 14.48 -4.01 15.48
C GLY A 35 15.15 -4.45 14.18
N LEU A 36 14.60 -4.16 13.00
CA LEU A 36 15.24 -4.42 11.71
C LEU A 36 16.09 -3.24 11.23
N VAL A 37 15.60 -2.03 11.45
CA VAL A 37 16.31 -0.80 11.08
C VAL A 37 16.38 0.11 12.31
N PRO A 38 17.56 0.35 12.90
CA PRO A 38 17.70 1.29 14.02
C PRO A 38 17.16 2.68 13.70
N ALA A 39 17.35 3.12 12.45
CA ALA A 39 16.88 4.42 11.95
C ALA A 39 15.36 4.47 11.71
N ALA A 40 14.64 3.36 11.66
CA ALA A 40 13.18 3.39 11.46
C ALA A 40 12.46 4.08 12.63
N GLY A 41 13.05 4.07 13.83
CA GLY A 41 12.57 4.82 14.97
C GLY A 41 12.91 6.31 14.95
N GLU A 42 13.79 6.75 14.04
CA GLU A 42 14.21 8.16 13.90
C GLU A 42 13.40 8.91 12.82
N LEU A 43 12.67 8.18 11.96
CA LEU A 43 11.81 8.78 10.94
C LEU A 43 10.59 9.43 11.62
N ARG A 44 10.52 10.75 11.50
CA ARG A 44 9.46 11.53 12.12
C ARG A 44 8.26 11.61 11.20
N GLU A 45 7.08 11.61 11.79
CA GLU A 45 5.81 11.82 11.10
C GLU A 45 5.84 13.06 10.17
N ALA A 46 6.51 14.15 10.60
CA ALA A 46 6.64 15.36 9.80
C ALA A 46 7.39 15.15 8.47
N ASP A 47 8.38 14.26 8.45
CA ASP A 47 9.15 13.95 7.25
C ASP A 47 8.27 13.21 6.22
N PHE A 48 7.48 12.26 6.69
CA PHE A 48 6.48 11.57 5.85
C PHE A 48 5.38 12.53 5.36
N ALA A 49 4.90 13.43 6.21
CA ALA A 49 3.84 14.37 5.86
C ALA A 49 4.25 15.29 4.70
N GLN A 50 5.49 15.76 4.66
CA GLN A 50 5.98 16.57 3.54
C GLN A 50 6.07 15.75 2.25
N LEU A 51 6.61 14.53 2.31
CA LEU A 51 6.68 13.63 1.16
C LEU A 51 5.27 13.33 0.59
N TRP A 52 4.30 13.08 1.47
CA TRP A 52 2.92 12.85 1.07
C TRP A 52 2.27 14.07 0.43
N ARG A 53 2.48 15.26 0.99
CA ARG A 53 1.97 16.51 0.38
C ARG A 53 2.50 16.69 -1.04
N ASP A 54 3.79 16.46 -1.23
CA ASP A 54 4.43 16.60 -2.54
C ASP A 54 3.90 15.55 -3.52
N ALA A 55 3.78 14.29 -3.10
CA ALA A 55 3.29 13.20 -3.93
C ALA A 55 1.81 13.38 -4.33
N LEU A 56 0.95 13.85 -3.41
CA LEU A 56 -0.47 14.07 -3.67
C LEU A 56 -0.72 15.32 -4.52
N THR A 57 0.15 16.34 -4.42
CA THR A 57 0.01 17.59 -5.17
C THR A 57 0.58 17.49 -6.57
N ARG A 58 1.68 16.76 -6.74
CA ARG A 58 2.42 16.61 -8.01
C ARG A 58 2.86 15.17 -8.22
N PRO A 59 1.93 14.27 -8.53
CA PRO A 59 2.30 12.89 -8.83
C PRO A 59 3.20 12.82 -10.07
N ALA A 60 4.19 11.93 -10.03
CA ALA A 60 5.13 11.75 -11.14
C ALA A 60 4.47 11.17 -12.40
N ASP A 61 3.39 10.41 -12.24
CA ASP A 61 2.56 9.87 -13.32
C ASP A 61 1.09 10.05 -12.93
N ALA A 62 0.22 10.31 -13.91
CA ALA A 62 -1.22 10.46 -13.68
C ALA A 62 -1.88 9.19 -13.12
N ARG A 63 -1.24 8.02 -13.26
CA ARG A 63 -1.67 6.72 -12.75
C ARG A 63 -1.06 6.37 -11.38
N HIS A 64 -0.31 7.29 -10.76
CA HIS A 64 0.04 7.21 -9.35
C HIS A 64 -1.17 7.62 -8.52
N ARG A 65 -1.79 6.66 -7.84
CA ARG A 65 -2.99 6.87 -7.04
C ARG A 65 -2.73 6.51 -5.60
N ALA A 66 -3.23 7.32 -4.69
CA ALA A 66 -3.32 6.99 -3.28
C ALA A 66 -4.80 6.89 -2.88
N LEU A 67 -5.13 5.82 -2.17
CA LEU A 67 -6.47 5.55 -1.66
C LEU A 67 -6.39 5.52 -0.14
N VAL A 68 -7.41 6.04 0.54
CA VAL A 68 -7.51 6.03 2.00
C VAL A 68 -8.74 5.27 2.44
N ALA A 69 -8.56 4.46 3.49
CA ALA A 69 -9.65 3.82 4.21
C ALA A 69 -10.02 4.68 5.42
N LEU A 70 -11.31 4.92 5.57
CA LEU A 70 -11.86 5.70 6.66
C LEU A 70 -12.74 4.83 7.55
N GLU A 71 -12.58 5.00 8.85
CA GLU A 71 -13.56 4.64 9.86
C GLU A 71 -14.22 5.93 10.35
N ARG A 72 -15.51 6.09 10.00
CA ARG A 72 -16.20 7.40 10.13
C ARG A 72 -15.45 8.47 9.33
N ASN A 73 -14.80 9.40 10.00
CA ASN A 73 -14.02 10.47 9.35
C ASN A 73 -12.50 10.35 9.62
N ARG A 74 -12.05 9.24 10.22
CA ARG A 74 -10.66 9.02 10.56
C ARG A 74 -10.00 8.10 9.53
N ILE A 75 -8.87 8.50 8.97
CA ILE A 75 -8.05 7.65 8.12
C ILE A 75 -7.38 6.59 9.00
N VAL A 76 -7.58 5.31 8.62
CA VAL A 76 -7.09 4.13 9.35
C VAL A 76 -6.20 3.24 8.50
N GLY A 77 -6.06 3.57 7.24
CA GLY A 77 -5.22 2.83 6.30
C GLY A 77 -5.14 3.51 4.96
N PHE A 78 -4.21 3.05 4.14
CA PHE A 78 -4.05 3.56 2.78
C PHE A 78 -3.48 2.49 1.85
N ALA A 79 -3.65 2.70 0.56
CA ALA A 79 -3.03 1.93 -0.50
C ALA A 79 -2.47 2.86 -1.57
N ILE A 80 -1.40 2.42 -2.24
CA ILE A 80 -0.79 3.13 -3.36
C ILE A 80 -0.82 2.21 -4.58
N THR A 81 -1.29 2.72 -5.72
CA THR A 81 -1.20 2.06 -7.02
C THR A 81 -0.36 2.88 -7.97
N THR A 82 0.49 2.20 -8.75
CA THR A 82 1.40 2.81 -9.71
C THR A 82 1.53 1.91 -10.94
N PRO A 83 2.05 2.40 -12.08
CA PRO A 83 2.59 1.50 -13.11
C PRO A 83 3.69 0.61 -12.52
N ALA A 84 3.71 -0.67 -12.87
CA ALA A 84 4.76 -1.58 -12.44
C ALA A 84 6.08 -1.25 -13.15
N THR A 85 7.18 -1.20 -12.40
CA THR A 85 8.50 -0.80 -12.90
C THR A 85 9.52 -1.94 -12.91
N ASP A 86 9.11 -3.16 -12.55
CA ASP A 86 10.00 -4.31 -12.61
C ASP A 86 10.45 -4.58 -14.04
N PRO A 87 11.71 -5.05 -14.28
CA PRO A 87 12.24 -5.26 -15.62
C PRO A 87 11.45 -6.24 -16.48
N ASP A 88 10.69 -7.14 -15.89
CA ASP A 88 9.83 -8.13 -16.55
C ASP A 88 8.36 -7.69 -16.63
N CYS A 89 8.04 -6.46 -16.24
CA CYS A 89 6.72 -5.86 -16.34
C CYS A 89 6.67 -4.80 -17.44
N ASP A 90 5.48 -4.64 -18.03
CA ASP A 90 5.19 -3.54 -18.96
C ASP A 90 4.40 -2.44 -18.21
N PRO A 91 4.98 -1.27 -17.95
CA PRO A 91 4.31 -0.17 -17.24
C PRO A 91 3.08 0.38 -17.98
N GLY A 92 2.87 0.00 -19.22
CA GLY A 92 1.67 0.34 -20.00
C GLY A 92 0.47 -0.52 -19.64
N THR A 93 0.69 -1.77 -19.24
CA THR A 93 -0.34 -2.79 -19.01
C THR A 93 -0.33 -3.41 -17.62
N ASP A 94 0.80 -3.32 -16.91
CA ASP A 94 0.97 -3.87 -15.58
C ASP A 94 0.95 -2.75 -14.54
N GLY A 95 0.00 -2.84 -13.61
CA GLY A 95 -0.07 -1.98 -12.43
C GLY A 95 0.56 -2.65 -11.22
N GLU A 96 0.99 -1.87 -10.27
CA GLU A 96 1.52 -2.35 -8.98
C GLU A 96 0.67 -1.82 -7.83
N LEU A 97 0.20 -2.72 -6.97
CA LEU A 97 -0.22 -2.36 -5.62
C LEU A 97 1.07 -2.21 -4.81
N MET A 98 1.60 -1.00 -4.78
CA MET A 98 2.91 -0.69 -4.23
C MET A 98 2.92 -0.75 -2.71
N GLU A 99 1.81 -0.34 -2.08
CA GLU A 99 1.67 -0.36 -0.63
C GLU A 99 0.22 -0.61 -0.22
N LEU A 100 0.05 -1.38 0.85
CA LEU A 100 -1.21 -1.62 1.52
C LEU A 100 -0.95 -1.61 3.03
N THR A 101 -1.43 -0.59 3.70
CA THR A 101 -1.19 -0.38 5.14
C THR A 101 -2.49 -0.13 5.87
N ILE A 102 -2.74 -0.88 6.94
CA ILE A 102 -3.86 -0.70 7.88
C ILE A 102 -3.27 -0.56 9.28
N GLU A 103 -3.76 0.40 10.05
CA GLU A 103 -3.42 0.49 11.47
C GLU A 103 -3.67 -0.85 12.18
N ALA A 104 -2.73 -1.26 13.04
CA ALA A 104 -2.78 -2.58 13.66
C ALA A 104 -4.09 -2.83 14.42
N GLU A 105 -4.59 -1.82 15.13
CA GLU A 105 -5.83 -1.90 15.93
C GLU A 105 -7.10 -1.92 15.06
N GLU A 106 -6.98 -1.55 13.79
CA GLU A 106 -8.09 -1.47 12.84
C GLU A 106 -8.13 -2.67 11.86
N ARG A 107 -7.21 -3.60 12.00
CA ARG A 107 -7.20 -4.85 11.22
C ARG A 107 -8.38 -5.74 11.59
N GLY A 108 -8.78 -6.59 10.66
CA GLY A 108 -9.91 -7.51 10.85
C GLY A 108 -11.30 -6.86 10.77
N LYS A 109 -11.40 -5.59 10.41
CA LYS A 109 -12.66 -4.85 10.27
C LYS A 109 -13.09 -4.63 8.82
N GLY A 110 -12.40 -5.27 7.86
CA GLY A 110 -12.74 -5.20 6.43
C GLY A 110 -12.12 -4.02 5.67
N HIS A 111 -11.30 -3.19 6.30
CA HIS A 111 -10.62 -2.07 5.63
C HIS A 111 -9.68 -2.54 4.53
N GLY A 112 -8.88 -3.59 4.80
CA GLY A 112 -7.96 -4.17 3.82
C GLY A 112 -8.66 -4.68 2.57
N SER A 113 -9.74 -5.41 2.72
CA SER A 113 -10.53 -5.94 1.59
C SER A 113 -11.10 -4.81 0.73
N ARG A 114 -11.61 -3.74 1.36
CA ARG A 114 -12.13 -2.58 0.63
C ARG A 114 -11.03 -1.80 -0.08
N LEU A 115 -9.87 -1.62 0.55
CA LEU A 115 -8.72 -0.98 -0.09
C LEU A 115 -8.20 -1.77 -1.29
N VAL A 116 -8.05 -3.09 -1.17
CA VAL A 116 -7.60 -3.94 -2.28
C VAL A 116 -8.62 -3.89 -3.41
N GLN A 117 -9.92 -3.99 -3.13
CA GLN A 117 -10.95 -3.89 -4.16
C GLN A 117 -10.91 -2.52 -4.85
N ALA A 118 -10.82 -1.44 -4.09
CA ALA A 118 -10.73 -0.10 -4.65
C ALA A 118 -9.44 0.12 -5.46
N ALA A 119 -8.32 -0.48 -5.03
CA ALA A 119 -7.07 -0.46 -5.77
C ALA A 119 -7.19 -1.22 -7.11
N VAL A 120 -7.80 -2.40 -7.11
CA VAL A 120 -8.10 -3.17 -8.32
C VAL A 120 -8.98 -2.37 -9.27
N ASP A 121 -10.10 -1.81 -8.78
CA ASP A 121 -11.02 -1.00 -9.59
C ASP A 121 -10.31 0.23 -10.18
N THR A 122 -9.43 0.87 -9.41
CA THR A 122 -8.62 2.00 -9.86
C THR A 122 -7.65 1.59 -10.97
N MET A 123 -6.95 0.48 -10.79
CA MET A 123 -6.04 -0.04 -11.83
C MET A 123 -6.77 -0.44 -13.11
N VAL A 124 -7.96 -1.02 -13.02
CA VAL A 124 -8.83 -1.29 -14.19
C VAL A 124 -9.22 0.02 -14.89
N ALA A 125 -9.61 1.05 -14.14
CA ALA A 125 -9.93 2.37 -14.69
C ALA A 125 -8.73 3.04 -15.37
N ASP A 126 -7.52 2.82 -14.85
CA ASP A 126 -6.25 3.25 -15.44
C ASP A 126 -5.78 2.36 -16.60
N ARG A 127 -6.60 1.35 -16.99
CA ARG A 127 -6.40 0.44 -18.13
C ARG A 127 -5.26 -0.56 -17.96
N PHE A 128 -4.89 -0.86 -16.74
CA PHE A 128 -4.03 -2.01 -16.50
C PHE A 128 -4.82 -3.32 -16.68
N THR A 129 -4.15 -4.34 -17.17
CA THR A 129 -4.73 -5.68 -17.40
C THR A 129 -4.18 -6.73 -16.42
N ARG A 130 -3.12 -6.40 -15.73
CA ARG A 130 -2.49 -7.21 -14.70
C ARG A 130 -2.06 -6.32 -13.54
N ALA A 131 -2.19 -6.83 -12.33
CA ALA A 131 -1.62 -6.20 -11.14
C ALA A 131 -0.56 -7.10 -10.51
N VAL A 132 0.48 -6.49 -9.97
CA VAL A 132 1.50 -7.14 -9.16
C VAL A 132 1.61 -6.47 -7.80
N THR A 133 2.15 -7.18 -6.82
CA THR A 133 2.49 -6.62 -5.51
C THR A 133 3.65 -7.39 -4.90
N TRP A 134 4.52 -6.68 -4.20
CA TRP A 134 5.63 -7.27 -3.46
C TRP A 134 5.30 -7.32 -1.98
N LEU A 135 5.58 -8.44 -1.35
CA LEU A 135 5.42 -8.62 0.09
C LEU A 135 6.64 -9.31 0.70
N VAL A 136 6.84 -9.08 1.98
CA VAL A 136 7.90 -9.75 2.73
C VAL A 136 7.65 -11.25 2.71
N ALA A 137 8.68 -12.05 2.46
CA ALA A 137 8.56 -13.49 2.18
C ALA A 137 7.96 -14.29 3.35
N ASP A 138 8.12 -13.82 4.58
CA ASP A 138 7.60 -14.43 5.80
C ASP A 138 6.34 -13.73 6.36
N ASP A 139 5.76 -12.77 5.62
CA ASP A 139 4.45 -12.18 5.96
C ASP A 139 3.33 -13.12 5.48
N ASP A 140 3.12 -14.20 6.21
CA ASP A 140 2.11 -15.20 5.88
C ASP A 140 0.68 -14.64 6.00
N ALA A 141 0.45 -13.68 6.91
CA ALA A 141 -0.86 -13.06 7.10
C ALA A 141 -1.29 -12.28 5.86
N LEU A 142 -0.42 -11.41 5.34
CA LEU A 142 -0.69 -10.64 4.12
C LEU A 142 -0.77 -11.56 2.90
N ARG A 143 0.12 -12.56 2.80
CA ARG A 143 0.09 -13.54 1.71
C ARG A 143 -1.24 -14.29 1.65
N ASN A 144 -1.70 -14.81 2.77
CA ASN A 144 -2.96 -15.55 2.84
C ASN A 144 -4.14 -14.64 2.50
N PHE A 145 -4.17 -13.43 3.04
CA PHE A 145 -5.19 -12.43 2.75
C PHE A 145 -5.30 -12.13 1.25
N LEU A 146 -4.19 -11.88 0.58
CA LEU A 146 -4.18 -11.61 -0.86
C LEU A 146 -4.52 -12.85 -1.69
N THR A 147 -4.02 -14.03 -1.29
CA THR A 147 -4.31 -15.30 -1.98
C THR A 147 -5.81 -15.63 -1.91
N GLU A 148 -6.46 -15.43 -0.79
CA GLU A 148 -7.92 -15.55 -0.65
C GLU A 148 -8.67 -14.55 -1.55
N GLY A 149 -8.07 -13.39 -1.80
CA GLY A 149 -8.57 -12.39 -2.74
C GLY A 149 -8.29 -12.66 -4.23
N GLY A 150 -7.71 -13.81 -4.57
CA GLY A 150 -7.45 -14.22 -5.96
C GLY A 150 -6.06 -13.85 -6.49
N TRP A 151 -5.16 -13.39 -5.64
CA TRP A 151 -3.76 -13.18 -6.02
C TRP A 151 -2.98 -14.48 -5.91
N ALA A 152 -1.98 -14.67 -6.75
CA ALA A 152 -1.14 -15.87 -6.78
C ALA A 152 0.34 -15.53 -6.93
N PRO A 153 1.26 -16.35 -6.40
CA PRO A 153 2.69 -16.19 -6.65
C PRO A 153 3.01 -16.33 -8.14
N ASP A 154 3.88 -15.48 -8.68
CA ASP A 154 4.38 -15.58 -10.05
C ASP A 154 5.82 -16.12 -10.14
N GLY A 155 6.42 -16.45 -9.01
CA GLY A 155 7.78 -16.98 -8.91
C GLY A 155 8.85 -15.92 -8.79
N ALA A 156 8.55 -14.64 -8.97
CA ALA A 156 9.53 -13.58 -8.80
C ALA A 156 9.85 -13.38 -7.30
N HIS A 157 11.11 -13.14 -7.02
CA HIS A 157 11.63 -12.84 -5.70
C HIS A 157 12.77 -11.84 -5.78
N ARG A 158 12.96 -11.07 -4.73
CA ARG A 158 14.06 -10.12 -4.60
C ARG A 158 14.51 -9.98 -3.16
N THR A 159 15.69 -9.42 -2.98
CA THR A 159 16.20 -9.05 -1.65
C THR A 159 16.37 -7.53 -1.63
N LEU A 160 15.75 -6.87 -0.64
CA LEU A 160 15.93 -5.46 -0.39
C LEU A 160 16.98 -5.27 0.70
N ASP A 161 17.92 -4.36 0.47
CA ASP A 161 18.82 -3.86 1.48
C ASP A 161 18.20 -2.58 2.07
N LEU A 162 17.77 -2.67 3.34
CA LEU A 162 17.02 -1.59 3.99
C LEU A 162 17.89 -0.42 4.44
N ASP A 163 19.18 -0.65 4.65
CA ASP A 163 20.11 0.37 5.19
C ASP A 163 21.29 0.67 4.25
N GLY A 164 21.35 0.02 3.10
CA GLY A 164 22.44 0.19 2.13
C GLY A 164 23.78 -0.43 2.57
N SER A 165 23.83 -1.11 3.72
CA SER A 165 25.04 -1.74 4.26
C SER A 165 25.25 -3.19 3.83
N GLY A 166 24.21 -3.81 3.25
CA GLY A 166 24.16 -5.23 2.94
C GLY A 166 23.94 -6.13 4.16
N THR A 167 23.80 -5.58 5.35
CA THR A 167 23.61 -6.33 6.60
C THR A 167 22.15 -6.46 7.00
N THR A 168 21.29 -5.50 6.65
CA THR A 168 19.87 -5.53 6.95
C THR A 168 19.08 -5.79 5.66
N GLN A 169 18.88 -7.07 5.37
CA GLN A 169 18.21 -7.50 4.14
C GLN A 169 16.84 -8.12 4.42
N VAL A 170 15.88 -7.80 3.57
CA VAL A 170 14.52 -8.37 3.59
C VAL A 170 14.26 -9.08 2.26
N LYS A 171 13.88 -10.35 2.34
CA LYS A 171 13.44 -11.12 1.18
C LYS A 171 11.99 -10.80 0.87
N GLN A 172 11.70 -10.57 -0.40
CA GLN A 172 10.34 -10.36 -0.89
C GLN A 172 9.99 -11.36 -1.98
N VAL A 173 8.70 -11.68 -2.06
CA VAL A 173 8.08 -12.46 -3.12
C VAL A 173 7.01 -11.62 -3.79
N ARG A 174 6.76 -11.87 -5.07
CA ARG A 174 5.76 -11.16 -5.85
C ARG A 174 4.51 -12.02 -6.05
N LEU A 175 3.36 -11.38 -5.83
CA LEU A 175 2.06 -11.92 -6.23
C LEU A 175 1.53 -11.12 -7.42
N HIS A 176 0.66 -11.76 -8.19
CA HIS A 176 -0.04 -11.14 -9.30
C HIS A 176 -1.50 -11.54 -9.36
N THR A 177 -2.29 -10.75 -10.06
CA THR A 177 -3.66 -11.08 -10.43
C THR A 177 -4.02 -10.48 -11.78
N SER A 178 -4.93 -11.11 -12.50
CA SER A 178 -5.51 -10.55 -13.72
C SER A 178 -6.54 -9.49 -13.37
N LEU A 179 -6.57 -8.42 -14.12
CA LEU A 179 -7.51 -7.30 -14.00
C LEU A 179 -8.58 -7.31 -15.12
N ALA A 180 -8.68 -8.39 -15.83
CA ALA A 180 -9.64 -8.52 -16.93
C ALA A 180 -11.06 -8.76 -16.41
#